data_331f7b085a3534e472e3b25a6d96e791
#
_entry.id   331f7b085a3534e472e3b25a6d96e791
#
_cell.length_a   1.000
_cell.length_b   1.000
_cell.length_c   1.000
_cell.angle_alpha   90.00
_cell.angle_beta   90.00
_cell.angle_gamma   90.00
#
_symmetry.space_group_name_H-M   'P 1'
#
loop_
_entity.id
_entity.type
_entity.pdbx_description
1 polymer ?
#
loop_
_entity_poly.entity_id
_entity_poly.type
_entity_poly.pdbx_seq_one_letter_code
_entity_poly.pdbx_strand_id
1 'polypeptide(L)'
;NGLDLDVTVDKRAGEPLGVEIQSAVFDRVRTCDNHCEFCFIYQLPKGLRRSLYLKDDDYRLSFLYGTFTTLTRFTEADLERVVTERLSPLHVSIHATDHEVRNRMLKNPRGGMSLRWLRALLDHGIEVKGQIVVCPGVNDGDVLDDTLAGVLDRYPELASVAVVPLGLSRFNKESAMRLHTADEASRVVDVIEAWQHTFLDVLGRPMVFAADEYYLMTDRPFPAAEAYGAFD
;
A
#
# COMPACT_ATOMS: atom_id res chain seq x y z
N ASN A 1 13.21 24.72 8.63
CA ASN A 1 13.96 25.68 7.83
C ASN A 1 15.28 25.03 7.45
N GLY A 2 15.32 24.36 6.27
CA GLY A 2 16.56 23.89 5.69
C GLY A 2 17.34 25.11 5.20
N LEU A 3 18.55 25.27 5.69
CA LEU A 3 19.51 26.16 5.07
C LEU A 3 20.21 25.34 3.98
N ASP A 4 20.08 25.78 2.74
CA ASP A 4 20.93 25.26 1.67
C ASP A 4 22.34 25.76 1.93
N LEU A 5 23.27 24.85 2.11
CA LEU A 5 24.67 25.14 2.36
C LEU A 5 25.49 24.56 1.20
N ASP A 6 26.09 25.44 0.40
CA ASP A 6 27.02 25.02 -0.62
C ASP A 6 28.36 24.65 0.04
N VAL A 7 28.76 23.40 -0.08
CA VAL A 7 30.04 22.91 0.43
C VAL A 7 30.88 22.44 -0.75
N THR A 8 32.07 23.04 -0.89
CA THR A 8 33.06 22.60 -1.87
C THR A 8 33.98 21.56 -1.23
N VAL A 9 34.10 20.41 -1.87
CA VAL A 9 34.97 19.31 -1.41
C VAL A 9 35.99 19.00 -2.49
N ASP A 10 37.27 19.18 -2.17
CA ASP A 10 38.41 18.77 -2.99
C ASP A 10 38.75 17.31 -2.68
N LYS A 11 38.65 16.43 -3.68
CA LYS A 11 39.00 15.01 -3.54
C LYS A 11 39.67 14.47 -4.79
N ARG A 12 40.47 13.42 -4.65
CA ARG A 12 41.06 12.72 -5.78
C ARG A 12 40.03 11.86 -6.52
N ALA A 13 40.27 11.59 -7.78
CA ALA A 13 39.41 10.68 -8.53
C ALA A 13 39.37 9.30 -7.86
N GLY A 14 38.16 8.77 -7.65
CA GLY A 14 37.94 7.47 -6.99
C GLY A 14 37.88 7.52 -5.45
N GLU A 15 38.20 8.62 -4.80
CA GLU A 15 37.98 8.75 -3.37
C GLU A 15 36.50 8.96 -3.04
N PRO A 16 35.99 8.38 -1.95
CA PRO A 16 34.62 8.64 -1.50
C PRO A 16 34.43 10.11 -1.12
N LEU A 17 33.20 10.61 -1.27
CA LEU A 17 32.86 12.00 -0.94
C LEU A 17 33.04 12.33 0.55
N GLY A 18 33.10 11.32 1.42
CA GLY A 18 33.22 11.49 2.86
C GLY A 18 31.95 12.03 3.54
N VAL A 19 30.82 11.94 2.85
CA VAL A 19 29.52 12.36 3.39
C VAL A 19 28.80 11.16 3.98
N GLU A 20 28.37 11.28 5.22
CA GLU A 20 27.53 10.31 5.88
C GLU A 20 26.10 10.85 5.99
N ILE A 21 25.15 10.14 5.40
CA ILE A 21 23.73 10.48 5.50
C ILE A 21 23.19 9.90 6.82
N GLN A 22 22.93 10.78 7.78
CA GLN A 22 22.47 10.39 9.12
C GLN A 22 20.99 9.97 9.16
N SER A 23 20.19 10.42 8.21
CA SER A 23 18.76 10.10 8.13
C SER A 23 18.27 10.17 6.67
N ALA A 24 17.50 9.19 6.25
CA ALA A 24 16.86 9.20 4.94
C ALA A 24 15.77 10.28 4.80
N VAL A 25 15.26 10.80 5.92
CA VAL A 25 14.28 11.88 5.99
C VAL A 25 14.84 12.97 6.88
N PHE A 26 15.23 14.11 6.30
CA PHE A 26 15.87 15.22 6.99
C PHE A 26 14.92 16.10 7.81
N ASP A 27 13.65 16.06 7.50
CA ASP A 27 12.55 16.67 8.22
C ASP A 27 11.74 15.60 8.98
N ARG A 28 10.60 15.97 9.52
CA ARG A 28 9.79 15.00 10.27
C ARG A 28 9.06 14.06 9.32
N VAL A 29 8.99 12.78 9.71
CA VAL A 29 8.11 11.81 9.05
C VAL A 29 6.66 12.33 9.07
N ARG A 30 5.98 12.24 7.95
CA ARG A 30 4.55 12.56 7.85
C ARG A 30 3.75 11.46 8.51
N THR A 31 3.05 11.82 9.57
CA THR A 31 2.22 10.87 10.31
C THR A 31 0.85 10.72 9.67
N CYS A 32 0.34 9.51 9.67
CA CYS A 32 -1.00 9.18 9.21
C CYS A 32 -2.05 9.74 10.17
N ASP A 33 -3.08 10.38 9.63
CA ASP A 33 -4.22 10.89 10.38
C ASP A 33 -5.52 10.08 10.16
N ASN A 34 -5.42 8.94 9.48
CA ASN A 34 -6.53 8.00 9.37
C ASN A 34 -6.79 7.29 10.70
N HIS A 35 -8.00 6.79 10.89
CA HIS A 35 -8.42 6.04 12.07
C HIS A 35 -8.96 4.65 11.71
N CYS A 36 -8.27 3.96 10.79
CA CYS A 36 -8.68 2.64 10.31
C CYS A 36 -8.88 1.66 11.47
N GLU A 37 -10.01 0.95 11.49
CA GLU A 37 -10.30 -0.07 12.51
C GLU A 37 -9.34 -1.27 12.43
N PHE A 38 -8.79 -1.50 11.25
CA PHE A 38 -7.79 -2.57 10.99
C PHE A 38 -6.34 -2.10 11.17
N CYS A 39 -6.09 -0.87 11.65
CA CYS A 39 -4.74 -0.36 11.79
C CYS A 39 -3.95 -1.14 12.84
N PHE A 40 -2.87 -1.79 12.43
CA PHE A 40 -2.03 -2.59 13.32
C PHE A 40 -1.35 -1.75 14.42
N ILE A 41 -1.09 -0.46 14.19
CA ILE A 41 -0.50 0.43 15.21
C ILE A 41 -1.44 0.60 16.42
N TYR A 42 -2.76 0.68 16.20
CA TYR A 42 -3.72 0.77 17.30
C TYR A 42 -3.88 -0.54 18.08
N GLN A 43 -3.38 -1.63 17.52
CA GLN A 43 -3.39 -2.95 18.14
C GLN A 43 -2.09 -3.27 18.91
N LEU A 44 -1.18 -2.31 19.06
CA LEU A 44 0.04 -2.51 19.82
C LEU A 44 -0.19 -2.34 21.34
N PRO A 45 0.39 -3.22 22.18
CA PRO A 45 0.32 -3.05 23.63
C PRO A 45 1.07 -1.78 24.06
N LYS A 46 0.65 -1.18 25.17
CA LYS A 46 1.36 -0.05 25.75
C LYS A 46 2.75 -0.47 26.28
N GLY A 47 3.69 0.46 26.27
CA GLY A 47 5.01 0.27 26.89
C GLY A 47 6.10 -0.27 25.96
N LEU A 48 5.84 -0.42 24.68
CA LEU A 48 6.87 -0.72 23.68
C LEU A 48 7.72 0.53 23.37
N ARG A 49 8.84 0.34 22.67
CA ARG A 49 9.67 1.46 22.21
C ARG A 49 8.87 2.42 21.31
N ARG A 50 9.12 3.71 21.44
CA ARG A 50 8.34 4.77 20.78
C ARG A 50 8.30 4.63 19.25
N SER A 51 9.37 4.14 18.63
CA SER A 51 9.45 3.96 17.17
C SER A 51 8.42 2.96 16.62
N LEU A 52 7.94 2.01 17.42
CA LEU A 52 6.90 1.05 16.99
C LEU A 52 5.52 1.69 16.87
N TYR A 53 5.29 2.83 17.52
CA TYR A 53 4.01 3.55 17.45
C TYR A 53 4.02 4.64 16.37
N LEU A 54 5.07 4.72 15.56
CA LEU A 54 5.11 5.64 14.44
C LEU A 54 4.13 5.13 13.38
N LYS A 55 3.07 5.89 13.17
CA LYS A 55 2.07 5.64 12.14
C LYS A 55 2.33 6.62 11.01
N ASP A 56 3.09 6.21 10.02
CA ASP A 56 3.45 7.03 8.87
C ASP A 56 2.40 6.98 7.75
N ASP A 57 2.35 8.04 6.97
CA ASP A 57 1.67 8.15 5.68
C ASP A 57 2.55 9.02 4.77
N ASP A 58 3.79 8.54 4.57
CA ASP A 58 4.87 9.30 3.97
C ASP A 58 5.36 8.62 2.69
N TYR A 59 5.09 9.24 1.54
CA TYR A 59 5.49 8.71 0.23
C TYR A 59 7.02 8.52 0.11
N ARG A 60 7.83 9.25 0.88
CA ARG A 60 9.29 9.10 0.88
C ARG A 60 9.70 7.78 1.54
N LEU A 61 9.02 7.40 2.62
CA LEU A 61 9.22 6.08 3.24
C LEU A 61 8.67 4.97 2.35
N SER A 62 7.59 5.25 1.61
CA SER A 62 7.07 4.34 0.60
C SER A 62 8.13 4.03 -0.46
N PHE A 63 8.76 5.05 -1.03
CA PHE A 63 9.84 4.90 -2.00
C PHE A 63 11.08 4.21 -1.42
N LEU A 64 11.53 4.61 -0.22
CA LEU A 64 12.80 4.15 0.35
C LEU A 64 12.71 2.74 0.96
N TYR A 65 11.57 2.37 1.51
CA TYR A 65 11.41 1.16 2.33
C TYR A 65 10.21 0.30 1.97
N GLY A 66 9.43 0.69 0.96
CA GLY A 66 8.24 -0.05 0.57
C GLY A 66 7.08 0.05 1.57
N THR A 67 7.07 1.04 2.46
CA THR A 67 5.94 1.24 3.35
C THR A 67 4.73 1.75 2.57
N PHE A 68 3.52 1.33 2.96
CA PHE A 68 2.32 1.72 2.26
C PHE A 68 1.83 3.10 2.70
N THR A 69 1.57 3.98 1.73
CA THR A 69 0.88 5.26 1.96
C THR A 69 -0.57 5.18 1.51
N THR A 70 -1.45 5.91 2.17
CA THR A 70 -2.87 6.03 1.79
C THR A 70 -3.13 7.21 0.85
N LEU A 71 -2.14 8.07 0.65
CA LEU A 71 -2.22 9.32 -0.10
C LEU A 71 -3.23 10.35 0.48
N THR A 72 -3.80 10.12 1.67
CA THR A 72 -4.78 11.04 2.25
C THR A 72 -4.21 12.40 2.65
N ARG A 73 -2.88 12.46 2.80
CA ARG A 73 -2.12 13.69 3.09
C ARG A 73 -1.22 14.14 1.93
N PHE A 74 -1.32 13.47 0.80
CA PHE A 74 -0.56 13.81 -0.40
C PHE A 74 -1.07 15.12 -1.02
N THR A 75 -0.16 15.93 -1.54
CA THR A 75 -0.44 17.26 -2.09
C THR A 75 0.11 17.42 -3.52
N GLU A 76 -0.24 18.52 -4.20
CA GLU A 76 0.30 18.85 -5.52
C GLU A 76 1.83 19.02 -5.49
N ALA A 77 2.36 19.68 -4.45
CA ALA A 77 3.80 19.82 -4.27
C ALA A 77 4.51 18.47 -4.08
N ASP A 78 3.82 17.49 -3.47
CA ASP A 78 4.36 16.13 -3.35
C ASP A 78 4.35 15.41 -4.70
N LEU A 79 3.30 15.59 -5.50
CA LEU A 79 3.25 15.04 -6.85
C LEU A 79 4.38 15.63 -7.71
N GLU A 80 4.53 16.94 -7.71
CA GLU A 80 5.60 17.64 -8.44
C GLU A 80 6.99 17.06 -8.05
N ARG A 81 7.22 16.91 -6.76
CA ARG A 81 8.47 16.33 -6.26
C ARG A 81 8.67 14.88 -6.68
N VAL A 82 7.66 14.03 -6.51
CA VAL A 82 7.72 12.61 -6.91
C VAL A 82 8.05 12.48 -8.39
N VAL A 83 7.40 13.27 -9.24
CA VAL A 83 7.61 13.25 -10.69
C VAL A 83 8.99 13.77 -11.07
N THR A 84 9.40 14.93 -10.50
CA THR A 84 10.68 15.57 -10.81
C THR A 84 11.87 14.72 -10.34
N GLU A 85 11.79 14.15 -9.14
CA GLU A 85 12.85 13.31 -8.54
C GLU A 85 12.74 11.84 -8.96
N ARG A 86 11.68 11.46 -9.70
CA ARG A 86 11.40 10.09 -10.15
C ARG A 86 11.38 9.09 -9.01
N LEU A 87 10.63 9.39 -7.94
CA LEU A 87 10.52 8.52 -6.78
C LEU A 87 9.55 7.37 -7.11
N SER A 88 10.10 6.29 -7.62
CA SER A 88 9.40 5.10 -8.10
C SER A 88 10.20 3.84 -7.74
N PRO A 89 9.57 2.74 -7.32
CA PRO A 89 8.13 2.56 -7.15
C PRO A 89 7.58 3.19 -5.86
N LEU A 90 6.24 3.43 -5.84
CA LEU A 90 5.50 3.76 -4.63
C LEU A 90 4.54 2.62 -4.27
N HIS A 91 4.27 2.47 -2.97
CA HIS A 91 3.37 1.46 -2.43
C HIS A 91 2.13 2.14 -1.86
N VAL A 92 0.94 1.82 -2.38
CA VAL A 92 -0.30 2.54 -2.06
C VAL A 92 -1.36 1.60 -1.50
N SER A 93 -1.88 1.94 -0.32
CA SER A 93 -3.05 1.28 0.26
C SER A 93 -4.32 1.74 -0.46
N ILE A 94 -4.97 0.84 -1.19
CA ILE A 94 -6.20 1.09 -1.94
C ILE A 94 -7.44 0.75 -1.10
N HIS A 95 -7.54 -0.47 -0.62
CA HIS A 95 -8.60 -1.09 0.19
C HIS A 95 -9.97 -1.18 -0.48
N ALA A 96 -10.42 -0.13 -1.15
CA ALA A 96 -11.61 -0.07 -1.97
C ALA A 96 -11.48 1.05 -3.01
N THR A 97 -12.07 0.86 -4.20
CA THR A 97 -12.15 1.88 -5.24
C THR A 97 -13.44 2.71 -5.14
N ASP A 98 -14.45 2.21 -4.43
CA ASP A 98 -15.59 3.02 -4.03
C ASP A 98 -15.19 4.04 -2.95
N HIS A 99 -15.58 5.30 -3.16
CA HIS A 99 -15.16 6.41 -2.31
C HIS A 99 -15.76 6.33 -0.91
N GLU A 100 -17.02 5.92 -0.78
CA GLU A 100 -17.71 5.85 0.51
C GLU A 100 -17.20 4.70 1.35
N VAL A 101 -17.01 3.54 0.72
CA VAL A 101 -16.39 2.38 1.37
C VAL A 101 -15.00 2.73 1.88
N ARG A 102 -14.18 3.36 1.03
CA ARG A 102 -12.82 3.75 1.42
C ARG A 102 -12.81 4.80 2.52
N ASN A 103 -13.68 5.82 2.47
CA ASN A 103 -13.84 6.81 3.54
C ASN A 103 -14.18 6.14 4.87
N ARG A 104 -15.11 5.19 4.86
CA ARG A 104 -15.52 4.42 6.03
C ARG A 104 -14.37 3.59 6.58
N MET A 105 -13.65 2.85 5.73
CA MET A 105 -12.54 2.00 6.13
C MET A 105 -11.40 2.80 6.76
N LEU A 106 -11.05 3.94 6.16
CA LEU A 106 -9.99 4.82 6.66
C LEU A 106 -10.46 5.72 7.81
N LYS A 107 -11.77 5.78 8.08
CA LYS A 107 -12.40 6.77 8.98
C LYS A 107 -11.89 8.19 8.66
N ASN A 108 -11.80 8.51 7.38
CA ASN A 108 -11.28 9.78 6.87
C ASN A 108 -12.08 10.22 5.62
N PRO A 109 -12.73 11.38 5.64
CA PRO A 109 -13.53 11.85 4.50
C PRO A 109 -12.70 12.15 3.23
N ARG A 110 -11.37 12.23 3.36
CA ARG A 110 -10.47 12.38 2.22
C ARG A 110 -10.09 11.06 1.55
N GLY A 111 -10.47 9.92 2.14
CA GLY A 111 -10.10 8.58 1.69
C GLY A 111 -10.37 8.37 0.20
N GLY A 112 -11.64 8.51 -0.22
CA GLY A 112 -12.03 8.34 -1.61
C GLY A 112 -11.37 9.34 -2.54
N MET A 113 -11.39 10.63 -2.18
CA MET A 113 -10.78 11.69 -2.97
C MET A 113 -9.27 11.54 -3.15
N SER A 114 -8.57 10.89 -2.22
CA SER A 114 -7.12 10.71 -2.31
C SER A 114 -6.71 9.76 -3.45
N LEU A 115 -7.61 8.93 -3.97
CA LEU A 115 -7.36 8.09 -5.14
C LEU A 115 -7.11 8.87 -6.42
N ARG A 116 -7.48 10.16 -6.48
CA ARG A 116 -7.06 11.04 -7.58
C ARG A 116 -5.53 11.15 -7.71
N TRP A 117 -4.82 11.05 -6.58
CA TRP A 117 -3.37 11.08 -6.57
C TRP A 117 -2.78 9.80 -7.13
N LEU A 118 -3.41 8.65 -6.86
CA LEU A 118 -3.04 7.39 -7.50
C LEU A 118 -3.14 7.51 -9.02
N ARG A 119 -4.26 8.04 -9.54
CA ARG A 119 -4.41 8.29 -10.98
C ARG A 119 -3.32 9.23 -11.51
N ALA A 120 -3.09 10.36 -10.82
CA ALA A 120 -2.08 11.33 -11.23
C ALA A 120 -0.65 10.72 -11.25
N LEU A 121 -0.29 9.90 -10.27
CA LEU A 121 1.01 9.20 -10.24
C LEU A 121 1.18 8.28 -11.45
N LEU A 122 0.16 7.48 -11.77
CA LEU A 122 0.16 6.58 -12.93
C LEU A 122 0.22 7.35 -14.25
N ASP A 123 -0.51 8.47 -14.38
CA ASP A 123 -0.48 9.34 -15.56
C ASP A 123 0.91 9.94 -15.83
N HIS A 124 1.73 10.08 -14.79
CA HIS A 124 3.11 10.55 -14.90
C HIS A 124 4.14 9.41 -15.01
N GLY A 125 3.68 8.17 -15.17
CA GLY A 125 4.55 7.00 -15.35
C GLY A 125 5.29 6.56 -14.08
N ILE A 126 4.79 6.93 -12.90
CA ILE A 126 5.30 6.41 -11.64
C ILE A 126 4.78 4.99 -11.44
N GLU A 127 5.68 4.04 -11.25
CA GLU A 127 5.30 2.68 -10.89
C GLU A 127 4.65 2.66 -9.52
N VAL A 128 3.49 2.03 -9.41
CA VAL A 128 2.77 1.91 -8.13
C VAL A 128 2.37 0.46 -7.89
N LYS A 129 2.71 -0.04 -6.70
CA LYS A 129 2.25 -1.33 -6.17
C LYS A 129 1.11 -1.07 -5.19
N GLY A 130 -0.06 -1.66 -5.46
CA GLY A 130 -1.27 -1.49 -4.67
C GLY A 130 -1.40 -2.53 -3.56
N GLN A 131 -2.16 -2.21 -2.51
CA GLN A 131 -2.55 -3.16 -1.47
C GLN A 131 -4.02 -3.01 -1.11
N ILE A 132 -4.69 -4.15 -0.92
CA ILE A 132 -6.03 -4.24 -0.39
C ILE A 132 -5.98 -5.11 0.86
N VAL A 133 -6.25 -4.54 2.04
CA VAL A 133 -6.52 -5.32 3.26
C VAL A 133 -7.98 -5.69 3.24
N VAL A 134 -8.30 -6.98 3.22
CA VAL A 134 -9.68 -7.46 3.25
C VAL A 134 -10.12 -7.69 4.68
N CYS A 135 -11.18 -6.99 5.05
CA CYS A 135 -11.84 -7.07 6.36
C CYS A 135 -13.18 -7.79 6.18
N PRO A 136 -13.38 -9.00 6.75
CA PRO A 136 -14.60 -9.78 6.58
C PRO A 136 -15.87 -9.02 6.96
N GLY A 137 -16.84 -8.99 6.05
CA GLY A 137 -18.10 -8.25 6.19
C GLY A 137 -18.00 -6.74 5.95
N VAL A 138 -16.84 -6.24 5.49
CA VAL A 138 -16.61 -4.80 5.22
C VAL A 138 -16.31 -4.54 3.75
N ASN A 139 -15.26 -5.16 3.23
CA ASN A 139 -14.81 -5.01 1.83
C ASN A 139 -14.45 -6.34 1.18
N ASP A 140 -15.04 -7.43 1.64
CA ASP A 140 -15.05 -8.75 1.02
C ASP A 140 -16.26 -8.92 0.06
N GLY A 141 -16.41 -10.10 -0.54
CA GLY A 141 -17.51 -10.44 -1.44
C GLY A 141 -17.66 -9.42 -2.57
N ASP A 142 -18.90 -8.95 -2.79
CA ASP A 142 -19.23 -8.02 -3.88
C ASP A 142 -18.41 -6.73 -3.83
N VAL A 143 -18.03 -6.24 -2.64
CA VAL A 143 -17.21 -5.03 -2.51
C VAL A 143 -15.79 -5.27 -3.00
N LEU A 144 -15.22 -6.46 -2.77
CA LEU A 144 -13.91 -6.82 -3.32
C LEU A 144 -14.00 -6.94 -4.85
N ASP A 145 -15.03 -7.57 -5.35
CA ASP A 145 -15.27 -7.71 -6.78
C ASP A 145 -15.40 -6.36 -7.49
N ASP A 146 -16.24 -5.46 -6.97
CA ASP A 146 -16.36 -4.07 -7.42
C ASP A 146 -15.04 -3.29 -7.34
N THR A 147 -14.25 -3.56 -6.29
CA THR A 147 -12.93 -2.93 -6.12
C THR A 147 -11.98 -3.36 -7.22
N LEU A 148 -11.94 -4.65 -7.57
CA LEU A 148 -11.06 -5.17 -8.62
C LEU A 148 -11.53 -4.73 -10.01
N ALA A 149 -12.85 -4.66 -10.24
CA ALA A 149 -13.41 -4.04 -11.44
C ALA A 149 -12.98 -2.57 -11.57
N GLY A 150 -13.06 -1.82 -10.48
CA GLY A 150 -12.60 -0.44 -10.42
C GLY A 150 -11.09 -0.26 -10.59
N VAL A 151 -10.29 -1.24 -10.19
CA VAL A 151 -8.85 -1.29 -10.47
C VAL A 151 -8.61 -1.46 -11.97
N LEU A 152 -9.28 -2.42 -12.61
CA LEU A 152 -9.15 -2.65 -14.04
C LEU A 152 -9.57 -1.43 -14.87
N ASP A 153 -10.68 -0.80 -14.49
CA ASP A 153 -11.25 0.35 -15.22
C ASP A 153 -10.42 1.63 -15.09
N ARG A 154 -9.95 1.92 -13.88
CA ARG A 154 -9.37 3.24 -13.56
C ARG A 154 -7.86 3.23 -13.32
N TYR A 155 -7.26 2.08 -13.04
CA TYR A 155 -5.85 1.97 -12.66
C TYR A 155 -5.14 0.79 -13.33
N PRO A 156 -5.35 0.54 -14.65
CA PRO A 156 -4.77 -0.62 -15.35
C PRO A 156 -3.24 -0.58 -15.43
N GLU A 157 -2.62 0.56 -15.14
CA GLU A 157 -1.17 0.75 -15.15
C GLU A 157 -0.50 0.37 -13.81
N LEU A 158 -1.27 0.01 -12.77
CA LEU A 158 -0.67 -0.50 -11.53
C LEU A 158 0.26 -1.67 -11.83
N ALA A 159 1.43 -1.69 -11.21
CA ALA A 159 2.38 -2.79 -11.39
C ALA A 159 1.82 -4.11 -10.83
N SER A 160 1.27 -4.05 -9.63
CA SER A 160 0.62 -5.18 -8.97
C SER A 160 -0.36 -4.70 -7.89
N VAL A 161 -1.26 -5.58 -7.46
CA VAL A 161 -2.12 -5.37 -6.29
C VAL A 161 -2.06 -6.60 -5.40
N ALA A 162 -1.51 -6.45 -4.20
CA ALA A 162 -1.52 -7.49 -3.18
C ALA A 162 -2.82 -7.42 -2.38
N VAL A 163 -3.51 -8.54 -2.28
CA VAL A 163 -4.70 -8.71 -1.43
C VAL A 163 -4.29 -9.49 -0.19
N VAL A 164 -4.40 -8.85 0.96
CA VAL A 164 -3.92 -9.40 2.23
C VAL A 164 -5.07 -9.55 3.23
N PRO A 165 -5.08 -10.59 4.07
CA PRO A 165 -6.11 -10.73 5.09
C PRO A 165 -5.92 -9.72 6.22
N LEU A 166 -7.01 -9.38 6.87
CA LEU A 166 -6.98 -8.61 8.10
C LEU A 166 -6.22 -9.37 9.19
N GLY A 167 -5.14 -8.79 9.70
CA GLY A 167 -4.42 -9.28 10.87
C GLY A 167 -4.95 -8.67 12.16
N LEU A 168 -5.24 -9.49 13.16
CA LEU A 168 -5.68 -9.05 14.49
C LEU A 168 -4.75 -9.55 15.58
N SER A 169 -4.30 -8.63 16.42
CA SER A 169 -3.58 -8.97 17.63
C SER A 169 -4.57 -9.18 18.80
N ARG A 170 -4.12 -9.85 19.85
CA ARG A 170 -4.88 -10.00 21.10
C ARG A 170 -5.22 -8.68 21.81
N PHE A 171 -4.64 -7.58 21.36
CA PHE A 171 -4.85 -6.23 21.91
C PHE A 171 -5.82 -5.40 21.07
N ASN A 172 -6.40 -5.99 20.00
CA ASN A 172 -7.42 -5.33 19.21
C ASN A 172 -8.62 -4.97 20.10
N LYS A 173 -9.14 -3.76 19.91
CA LYS A 173 -10.30 -3.23 20.66
C LYS A 173 -11.53 -3.00 19.79
N GLU A 174 -11.36 -3.14 18.47
CA GLU A 174 -12.43 -2.89 17.51
C GLU A 174 -13.31 -4.14 17.39
N SER A 175 -14.46 -4.10 18.02
CA SER A 175 -15.39 -5.25 18.09
C SER A 175 -15.98 -5.65 16.73
N ALA A 176 -15.97 -4.75 15.75
CA ALA A 176 -16.42 -5.02 14.39
C ALA A 176 -15.39 -5.79 13.56
N MET A 177 -14.12 -5.83 14.00
CA MET A 177 -13.06 -6.52 13.29
C MET A 177 -12.92 -7.95 13.78
N ARG A 178 -12.89 -8.89 12.86
CA ARG A 178 -12.69 -10.31 13.12
C ARG A 178 -11.83 -10.95 12.04
N LEU A 179 -11.18 -12.03 12.37
CA LEU A 179 -10.43 -12.81 11.38
C LEU A 179 -11.38 -13.50 10.38
N HIS A 180 -10.85 -13.84 9.21
CA HIS A 180 -11.55 -14.68 8.25
C HIS A 180 -11.79 -16.09 8.83
N THR A 181 -12.91 -16.67 8.49
CA THR A 181 -13.06 -18.13 8.53
C THR A 181 -12.35 -18.75 7.31
N ALA A 182 -12.07 -20.05 7.36
CA ALA A 182 -11.46 -20.74 6.23
C ALA A 182 -12.31 -20.64 4.94
N ASP A 183 -13.65 -20.71 5.07
CA ASP A 183 -14.56 -20.57 3.95
C ASP A 183 -14.54 -19.15 3.36
N GLU A 184 -14.44 -18.12 4.19
CA GLU A 184 -14.33 -16.73 3.72
C GLU A 184 -12.98 -16.50 3.02
N ALA A 185 -11.89 -17.00 3.60
CA ALA A 185 -10.57 -16.95 2.99
C ALA A 185 -10.56 -17.68 1.64
N SER A 186 -11.22 -18.84 1.55
CA SER A 186 -11.34 -19.60 0.31
C SER A 186 -12.06 -18.80 -0.77
N ARG A 187 -13.19 -18.14 -0.42
CA ARG A 187 -13.89 -17.28 -1.36
C ARG A 187 -13.06 -16.11 -1.87
N VAL A 188 -12.22 -15.52 -1.00
CA VAL A 188 -11.29 -14.46 -1.43
C VAL A 188 -10.30 -15.00 -2.47
N VAL A 189 -9.71 -16.18 -2.23
CA VAL A 189 -8.82 -16.82 -3.22
C VAL A 189 -9.53 -17.05 -4.54
N ASP A 190 -10.77 -17.60 -4.51
CA ASP A 190 -11.54 -17.86 -5.72
C ASP A 190 -11.80 -16.57 -6.52
N VAL A 191 -12.15 -15.48 -5.85
CA VAL A 191 -12.34 -14.15 -6.48
C VAL A 191 -11.03 -13.67 -7.10
N ILE A 192 -9.91 -13.76 -6.38
CA ILE A 192 -8.61 -13.31 -6.89
C ILE A 192 -8.17 -14.12 -8.10
N GLU A 193 -8.29 -15.44 -8.06
CA GLU A 193 -7.95 -16.33 -9.19
C GLU A 193 -8.81 -16.02 -10.43
N ALA A 194 -10.11 -15.79 -10.24
CA ALA A 194 -10.99 -15.38 -11.34
C ALA A 194 -10.59 -14.03 -11.95
N TRP A 195 -10.23 -13.05 -11.10
CA TRP A 195 -9.74 -11.74 -11.56
C TRP A 195 -8.37 -11.81 -12.21
N GLN A 196 -7.46 -12.69 -11.77
CA GLN A 196 -6.19 -12.92 -12.46
C GLN A 196 -6.39 -13.31 -13.91
N HIS A 197 -7.34 -14.20 -14.20
CA HIS A 197 -7.70 -14.54 -15.57
C HIS A 197 -8.23 -13.34 -16.35
N THR A 198 -9.11 -12.55 -15.75
CA THR A 198 -9.65 -11.34 -16.37
C THR A 198 -8.56 -10.32 -16.68
N PHE A 199 -7.65 -10.05 -15.73
CA PHE A 199 -6.52 -9.15 -15.95
C PHE A 199 -5.56 -9.68 -17.02
N LEU A 200 -5.32 -10.99 -17.04
CA LEU A 200 -4.48 -11.62 -18.06
C LEU A 200 -5.10 -11.46 -19.47
N ASP A 201 -6.41 -11.68 -19.59
CA ASP A 201 -7.13 -11.58 -20.87
C ASP A 201 -7.16 -10.12 -21.38
N VAL A 202 -7.34 -9.15 -20.49
CA VAL A 202 -7.47 -7.73 -20.87
C VAL A 202 -6.12 -7.01 -20.97
N LEU A 203 -5.20 -7.26 -20.03
CA LEU A 203 -3.95 -6.53 -19.91
C LEU A 203 -2.72 -7.34 -20.35
N GLY A 204 -2.87 -8.65 -20.61
CA GLY A 204 -1.78 -9.55 -20.95
C GLY A 204 -0.87 -9.91 -19.76
N ARG A 205 -1.30 -9.62 -18.54
CA ARG A 205 -0.56 -9.94 -17.30
C ARG A 205 -1.51 -10.12 -16.12
N PRO A 206 -1.20 -11.04 -15.18
CA PRO A 206 -1.88 -11.07 -13.90
C PRO A 206 -1.45 -9.82 -13.10
N MET A 207 -2.40 -9.11 -12.51
CA MET A 207 -2.13 -7.89 -11.76
C MET A 207 -2.40 -8.05 -10.27
N VAL A 208 -3.36 -8.89 -9.90
CA VAL A 208 -3.83 -9.07 -8.53
C VAL A 208 -3.33 -10.40 -7.96
N PHE A 209 -2.91 -10.38 -6.70
CA PHE A 209 -2.33 -11.57 -6.06
C PHE A 209 -2.85 -11.69 -4.63
N ALA A 210 -3.33 -12.88 -4.27
CA ALA A 210 -3.61 -13.21 -2.89
C ALA A 210 -2.30 -13.44 -2.12
N ALA A 211 -2.21 -12.90 -0.90
CA ALA A 211 -1.06 -13.15 -0.04
C ALA A 211 -0.99 -14.65 0.36
N ASP A 212 0.22 -15.14 0.58
CA ASP A 212 0.51 -16.52 0.98
C ASP A 212 -0.34 -16.97 2.17
N GLU A 213 -0.65 -16.05 3.07
CA GLU A 213 -1.46 -16.29 4.26
C GLU A 213 -2.85 -16.84 3.92
N TYR A 214 -3.46 -16.44 2.80
CA TYR A 214 -4.73 -17.01 2.34
C TYR A 214 -4.61 -18.49 1.97
N TYR A 215 -3.54 -18.87 1.29
CA TYR A 215 -3.28 -20.28 0.93
C TYR A 215 -3.05 -21.13 2.18
N LEU A 216 -2.31 -20.59 3.17
CA LEU A 216 -2.10 -21.27 4.46
C LEU A 216 -3.40 -21.43 5.26
N MET A 217 -4.27 -20.41 5.24
CA MET A 217 -5.56 -20.44 5.95
C MET A 217 -6.55 -21.46 5.35
N THR A 218 -6.40 -21.77 4.06
CA THR A 218 -7.31 -22.62 3.29
C THR A 218 -6.74 -24.01 2.98
N ASP A 219 -5.50 -24.28 3.41
CA ASP A 219 -4.77 -25.51 3.09
C ASP A 219 -4.69 -25.76 1.56
N ARG A 220 -4.65 -24.67 0.78
CA ARG A 220 -4.47 -24.73 -0.68
C ARG A 220 -2.97 -24.72 -1.02
N PRO A 221 -2.55 -25.40 -2.09
CA PRO A 221 -1.18 -25.28 -2.58
C PRO A 221 -0.92 -23.84 -3.05
N PHE A 222 0.30 -23.37 -2.85
CA PHE A 222 0.74 -22.10 -3.43
C PHE A 222 0.72 -22.17 -4.95
N PRO A 223 0.38 -21.07 -5.63
CA PRO A 223 0.56 -20.98 -7.08
C PRO A 223 2.01 -21.27 -7.48
N ALA A 224 2.21 -21.75 -8.71
CA ALA A 224 3.55 -21.91 -9.25
C ALA A 224 4.26 -20.55 -9.34
N ALA A 225 5.60 -20.54 -9.22
CA ALA A 225 6.38 -19.30 -9.21
C ALA A 225 6.10 -18.40 -10.43
N GLU A 226 5.89 -19.02 -11.59
CA GLU A 226 5.58 -18.34 -12.85
C GLU A 226 4.26 -17.57 -12.83
N ALA A 227 3.32 -17.93 -11.92
CA ALA A 227 2.05 -17.23 -11.76
C ALA A 227 2.19 -15.86 -11.11
N TYR A 228 3.29 -15.61 -10.40
CA TYR A 228 3.52 -14.34 -9.71
C TYR A 228 4.16 -13.26 -10.59
N GLY A 229 4.60 -13.58 -11.80
CA GLY A 229 5.31 -12.67 -12.68
C GLY A 229 6.80 -12.55 -12.32
N ALA A 230 7.41 -11.41 -12.63
CA ALA A 230 8.80 -11.17 -12.28
C ALA A 230 8.95 -10.92 -10.77
N PHE A 231 9.92 -11.61 -10.18
CA PHE A 231 10.36 -11.30 -8.81
C PHE A 231 11.41 -10.19 -8.88
N ASP A 232 11.19 -9.11 -8.16
CA ASP A 232 12.15 -8.01 -7.98
C ASP A 232 13.04 -8.25 -6.76
#